data_d83f7b3b600c1e4be8a7e7bb7934f4c4
#
_entry.id   d83f7b3b600c1e4be8a7e7bb7934f4c4
#
_cell.length_a   1.000
_cell.length_b   1.000
_cell.length_c   1.000
_cell.angle_alpha   90.00
_cell.angle_beta   90.00
_cell.angle_gamma   90.00
#
_symmetry.space_group_name_H-M   'P 1'
#
loop_
_entity.id
_entity.type
_entity.pdbx_description
1 polymer ?
#
loop_
_entity_poly.entity_id
_entity_poly.type
_entity_poly.pdbx_seq_one_letter_code
_entity_poly.pdbx_strand_id
1 'polypeptide(L)' 'MDNKLQAIDLIAQELSEKTIQLAHYRVAYNELTNKLEAKEKELKELKEAKVEEHEEVQ' A
#
# COMPACT_ATOMS: atom_id res chain seq x y z
N MET A 1 28.58 -30.25 13.06
CA MET A 1 28.26 -30.34 12.48
C MET A 1 27.78 -29.73 11.94
N ASP A 2 27.41 -29.27 11.99
CA ASP A 2 27.19 -29.08 10.96
C ASP A 2 26.99 -27.72 10.57
N ASN A 3 28.04 -27.06 10.02
CA ASN A 3 27.99 -25.72 9.43
C ASN A 3 26.90 -25.63 8.37
N LYS A 4 26.64 -26.72 7.68
CA LYS A 4 25.58 -26.75 6.68
C LYS A 4 24.21 -26.59 7.30
N LEU A 5 23.96 -27.30 8.40
CA LEU A 5 22.67 -27.20 9.06
C LEU A 5 22.47 -25.82 9.67
N GLN A 6 23.54 -25.25 10.22
CA GLN A 6 23.46 -23.91 10.77
C GLN A 6 23.19 -22.87 9.67
N ALA A 7 23.81 -23.04 8.52
CA ALA A 7 23.60 -22.14 7.41
C ALA A 7 22.17 -22.24 6.90
N ILE A 8 21.63 -23.46 6.81
CA ILE A 8 20.26 -23.66 6.37
C ILE A 8 19.28 -23.05 7.34
N ASP A 9 19.53 -23.23 8.63
CA ASP A 9 18.67 -22.62 9.65
C ASP A 9 18.67 -21.10 9.55
N LEU A 10 19.83 -20.51 9.35
CA LEU A 10 19.94 -19.07 9.21
C LEU A 10 19.20 -18.56 7.97
N ILE A 11 19.38 -19.27 6.87
CA ILE A 11 18.68 -18.89 5.63
C ILE A 11 17.17 -19.00 5.80
N ALA A 12 16.70 -20.08 6.44
CA ALA A 12 15.29 -20.26 6.68
C ALA A 12 14.73 -19.14 7.55
N GLN A 13 15.47 -18.74 8.56
CA GLN A 13 15.07 -17.67 9.45
C GLN A 13 14.99 -16.35 8.71
N GLU A 14 16.01 -16.04 7.92
CA GLU A 14 16.03 -14.81 7.13
C GLU A 14 14.91 -14.79 6.11
N LEU A 15 14.64 -15.92 5.49
CA LEU A 15 13.58 -16.02 4.51
C LEU A 15 12.22 -15.76 5.18
N SER A 16 11.99 -16.34 6.34
CA SER A 16 10.76 -16.12 7.10
C SER A 16 10.59 -14.63 7.42
N GLU A 17 11.65 -14.01 7.91
CA GLU A 17 11.61 -12.59 8.26
C GLU A 17 11.30 -11.72 7.05
N LYS A 18 11.95 -12.01 5.92
CA LYS A 18 11.73 -11.24 4.71
C LYS A 18 10.31 -11.45 4.17
N THR A 19 9.81 -12.67 4.27
CA THR A 19 8.46 -12.97 3.82
C THR A 19 7.43 -12.21 4.64
N ILE A 20 7.64 -12.15 5.94
CA ILE A 20 6.75 -11.39 6.84
C ILE A 20 6.82 -9.90 6.50
N GLN A 21 8.01 -9.36 6.32
CA GLN A 21 8.17 -7.96 5.95
C GLN A 21 7.48 -7.64 4.64
N LEU A 22 7.62 -8.53 3.67
CA LEU A 22 6.99 -8.34 2.38
C LEU A 22 5.46 -8.32 2.52
N ALA A 23 4.93 -9.22 3.33
CA ALA A 23 3.48 -9.25 3.57
C ALA A 23 2.99 -7.94 4.18
N HIS A 24 3.74 -7.41 5.15
CA HIS A 24 3.39 -6.12 5.75
C HIS A 24 3.41 -4.99 4.73
N TYR A 25 4.42 -4.97 3.86
CA TYR A 25 4.49 -3.96 2.82
C TYR A 25 3.33 -4.05 1.84
N ARG A 26 2.94 -5.28 1.50
CA ARG A 26 1.81 -5.48 0.60
C ARG A 26 0.50 -4.97 1.19
N VAL A 27 0.29 -5.24 2.47
CA VAL A 27 -0.90 -4.74 3.15
C VAL A 27 -0.89 -3.22 3.19
N ALA A 28 0.24 -2.63 3.57
CA ALA A 28 0.37 -1.18 3.63
C ALA A 28 0.15 -0.56 2.25
N TYR A 29 0.69 -1.17 1.22
CA TYR A 29 0.53 -0.68 -0.14
C TYR A 29 -0.94 -0.70 -0.56
N ASN A 30 -1.62 -1.79 -0.27
CA ASN A 30 -3.04 -1.90 -0.62
C ASN A 30 -3.88 -0.87 0.12
N GLU A 31 -3.61 -0.65 1.40
CA GLU A 31 -4.31 0.36 2.17
C GLU A 31 -4.08 1.76 1.59
N LEU A 32 -2.82 2.04 1.24
CA LEU A 32 -2.49 3.34 0.68
C LEU A 32 -3.15 3.55 -0.68
N THR A 33 -3.16 2.50 -1.50
CA THR A 33 -3.82 2.57 -2.80
C THR A 33 -5.30 2.85 -2.65
N ASN A 34 -5.95 2.18 -1.70
CA ASN A 34 -7.37 2.41 -1.44
C ASN A 34 -7.64 3.82 -0.96
N LYS A 35 -6.78 4.33 -0.09
CA LYS A 35 -6.92 5.70 0.40
C LYS A 35 -6.74 6.71 -0.73
N LEU A 36 -5.77 6.45 -1.60
CA LEU A 36 -5.52 7.32 -2.74
C LEU A 36 -6.72 7.36 -3.67
N GLU A 37 -7.29 6.20 -3.98
CA GLU A 37 -8.47 6.14 -4.84
C GLU A 37 -9.64 6.90 -4.23
N ALA A 38 -9.84 6.76 -2.91
CA ALA A 38 -10.89 7.47 -2.23
C ALA A 38 -10.68 8.98 -2.29
N LYS A 39 -9.44 9.43 -2.12
CA LYS A 39 -9.13 10.85 -2.19
C LYS A 39 -9.27 11.41 -3.60
N GLU A 40 -8.89 10.62 -4.58
CA GLU A 40 -9.05 11.03 -5.98
C GLU A 40 -10.53 11.19 -6.32
N LYS A 41 -11.35 10.29 -5.82
CA LYS A 41 -12.78 10.37 -6.03
C LYS A 41 -13.37 11.62 -5.37
N GLU A 42 -12.97 11.88 -4.12
CA GLU A 42 -13.41 13.07 -3.41
C GLU A 42 -13.01 14.33 -4.16
N LEU A 43 -11.77 14.37 -4.63
CA LEU A 43 -11.26 15.52 -5.36
C LEU A 43 -12.04 15.74 -6.65
N LYS A 44 -12.33 14.68 -7.36
CA LYS A 44 -13.11 14.77 -8.59
C LYS A 44 -14.51 15.32 -8.30
N GLU A 45 -15.15 14.82 -7.26
CA GLU A 45 -16.47 15.29 -6.88
C GLU A 45 -16.45 16.76 -6.47
N LEU A 46 -15.42 17.19 -5.75
CA LEU A 46 -15.29 18.58 -5.37
C LEU A 46 -15.08 19.47 -6.59
N LYS A 47 -14.30 19.05 -7.54
CA LYS A 47 -14.07 19.82 -8.77
C LYS A 47 -15.35 19.94 -9.58
N GLU A 48 -16.12 18.86 -9.66
CA GLU A 48 -17.39 18.89 -10.37
C GLU A 48 -18.39 19.82 -9.67
N ALA A 49 -18.43 19.78 -8.35
CA ALA A 49 -19.31 20.66 -7.61
C ALA A 49 -18.92 22.13 -7.80
N LYS A 50 -17.62 22.44 -7.82
CA LYS A 50 -17.15 23.79 -8.05
C LYS A 50 -17.49 24.29 -9.43
N VAL A 51 -17.38 23.42 -10.43
CA VAL A 51 -17.71 23.78 -11.79
C VAL A 51 -19.20 24.11 -11.88
N GLU A 52 -20.06 23.30 -11.25
CA GLU A 52 -21.50 23.55 -11.26
C GLU A 52 -21.83 24.87 -10.56
N GLU A 53 -21.20 25.15 -9.41
CA GLU A 53 -21.39 26.41 -8.73
C GLU A 53 -21.00 27.59 -9.59
N HIS A 54 -19.88 27.44 -10.27
CA HIS A 54 -19.37 28.50 -11.11
C HIS A 54 -20.31 28.76 -12.29
N GLU A 55 -20.87 27.73 -12.86
CA GLU A 55 -21.85 27.87 -13.93
C GLU A 55 -23.14 28.53 -13.46
N GLU A 56 -23.58 28.21 -12.27
CA GLU A 56 -24.79 28.80 -11.70
C GLU A 56 -24.63 30.31 -11.46
N VAL A 57 -23.45 30.72 -11.09
CA VAL A 57 -23.19 32.14 -10.82
C VAL A 57 -23.19 32.97 -12.08
N GLN A 58 -22.88 32.35 -13.19
CA GLN A 58 -22.89 33.03 -14.47
C GLN A 58 -24.32 33.22 -14.98
#